data_8b7a8259df8786285c214697b89287e6
#
_entry.id   8b7a8259df8786285c214697b89287e6
#
_cell.length_a   1.000
_cell.length_b   1.000
_cell.length_c   1.000
_cell.angle_alpha   90.00
_cell.angle_beta   90.00
_cell.angle_gamma   90.00
#
_symmetry.space_group_name_H-M   'P 1'
#
loop_
_entity.id
_entity.type
_entity.pdbx_description
1 polymer ?
#
loop_
_entity_poly.entity_id
_entity_poly.type
_entity_poly.pdbx_seq_one_letter_code
_entity_poly.pdbx_strand_id
1 'polypeptide(L)'
;MTEQEKKELQERVKSVIERVNNAAVQAGRDPGEITLVAATKMNDAERVQAAIEAGIRVCGENRVQELQEKYEQNAYDGADLQFIGTLQTNKVKYLIGKVSLIQSVGSVHLGEAIAKEAEKRGVCQDILLEVNIGREAAKSGLPPEELHDAIVKLSAKRSLHIRGLMAIPPVADEKTKNSNYFTEMRQVFIDILTKKYDNVDMDYLSMGMTNDFETAIACGANMVRVGTAIFGKRPYQIVSP
;
A
#
# COMPACT_ATOMS: atom_id res chain seq x y z
N MET A 1 -24.60 1.11 9.46
CA MET A 1 -24.59 2.21 8.44
C MET A 1 -26.01 2.43 7.93
N THR A 2 -26.46 3.68 7.70
CA THR A 2 -27.75 3.98 7.09
C THR A 2 -27.69 3.81 5.56
N GLU A 3 -28.84 3.62 4.89
CA GLU A 3 -28.90 3.54 3.43
C GLU A 3 -28.35 4.80 2.75
N GLN A 4 -28.58 5.98 3.34
CA GLN A 4 -28.03 7.24 2.82
C GLN A 4 -26.50 7.28 2.91
N GLU A 5 -25.93 6.87 4.04
CA GLU A 5 -24.47 6.77 4.22
C GLU A 5 -23.85 5.76 3.26
N LYS A 6 -24.53 4.63 3.02
CA LYS A 6 -24.10 3.62 2.05
C LYS A 6 -24.04 4.20 0.65
N LYS A 7 -25.09 4.88 0.24
CA LYS A 7 -25.16 5.53 -1.07
C LYS A 7 -24.06 6.57 -1.28
N GLU A 8 -23.85 7.44 -0.29
CA GLU A 8 -22.79 8.46 -0.33
C GLU A 8 -21.38 7.84 -0.41
N LEU A 9 -21.15 6.74 0.32
CA LEU A 9 -19.89 6.02 0.24
C LEU A 9 -19.69 5.41 -1.15
N GLN A 10 -20.72 4.79 -1.72
CA GLN A 10 -20.67 4.21 -3.07
C GLN A 10 -20.42 5.28 -4.15
N GLU A 11 -21.01 6.45 -4.02
CA GLU A 11 -20.75 7.59 -4.92
C GLU A 11 -19.30 8.07 -4.82
N ARG A 12 -18.73 8.17 -3.61
CA ARG A 12 -17.31 8.50 -3.40
C ARG A 12 -16.38 7.45 -4.01
N VAL A 13 -16.68 6.16 -3.86
CA VAL A 13 -15.90 5.07 -4.48
C VAL A 13 -15.87 5.25 -5.99
N LYS A 14 -17.04 5.43 -6.64
CA LYS A 14 -17.13 5.62 -8.08
C LYS A 14 -16.35 6.85 -8.55
N SER A 15 -16.50 7.97 -7.84
CA SER A 15 -15.75 9.20 -8.13
C SER A 15 -14.22 8.99 -8.03
N VAL A 16 -13.73 8.25 -7.02
CA VAL A 16 -12.30 7.97 -6.89
C VAL A 16 -11.80 7.06 -8.02
N ILE A 17 -12.56 6.01 -8.38
CA ILE A 17 -12.22 5.14 -9.51
C ILE A 17 -12.13 5.94 -10.81
N GLU A 18 -13.10 6.82 -11.06
CA GLU A 18 -13.08 7.68 -12.24
C GLU A 18 -11.87 8.62 -12.27
N ARG A 19 -11.52 9.23 -11.13
CA ARG A 19 -10.33 10.09 -11.00
C ARG A 19 -9.04 9.31 -11.27
N VAL A 20 -8.91 8.09 -10.77
CA VAL A 20 -7.75 7.21 -11.03
C VAL A 20 -7.65 6.90 -12.51
N ASN A 21 -8.76 6.52 -13.15
CA ASN A 21 -8.81 6.22 -14.58
C ASN A 21 -8.44 7.46 -15.43
N ASN A 22 -9.00 8.62 -15.10
CA ASN A 22 -8.70 9.86 -15.79
C ASN A 22 -7.22 10.27 -15.64
N ALA A 23 -6.65 10.11 -14.45
CA ALA A 23 -5.23 10.37 -14.22
C ALA A 23 -4.32 9.45 -15.05
N ALA A 24 -4.67 8.17 -15.18
CA ALA A 24 -3.96 7.23 -16.04
C ALA A 24 -4.01 7.66 -17.51
N VAL A 25 -5.21 7.95 -18.02
CA VAL A 25 -5.39 8.41 -19.42
C VAL A 25 -4.63 9.71 -19.68
N GLN A 26 -4.66 10.67 -18.76
CA GLN A 26 -3.91 11.92 -18.90
C GLN A 26 -2.39 11.70 -18.89
N ALA A 27 -1.93 10.66 -18.22
CA ALA A 27 -0.53 10.23 -18.23
C ALA A 27 -0.15 9.35 -19.46
N GLY A 28 -1.08 9.14 -20.41
CA GLY A 28 -0.87 8.28 -21.58
C GLY A 28 -0.78 6.79 -21.25
N ARG A 29 -1.42 6.34 -20.14
CA ARG A 29 -1.37 4.98 -19.64
C ARG A 29 -2.74 4.31 -19.68
N ASP A 30 -2.75 2.98 -19.72
CA ASP A 30 -3.97 2.20 -19.57
C ASP A 30 -4.47 2.27 -18.10
N PRO A 31 -5.73 2.69 -17.83
CA PRO A 31 -6.33 2.62 -16.51
C PRO A 31 -6.23 1.23 -15.85
N GLY A 32 -6.26 0.15 -16.62
CA GLY A 32 -6.11 -1.21 -16.15
C GLY A 32 -4.76 -1.52 -15.50
N GLU A 33 -3.74 -0.70 -15.74
CA GLU A 33 -2.43 -0.82 -15.10
C GLU A 33 -2.40 -0.27 -13.67
N ILE A 34 -3.43 0.51 -13.26
CA ILE A 34 -3.41 1.19 -11.97
C ILE A 34 -4.23 0.43 -10.93
N THR A 35 -3.54 -0.04 -9.91
CA THR A 35 -4.18 -0.67 -8.75
C THR A 35 -4.61 0.38 -7.73
N LEU A 36 -5.91 0.49 -7.48
CA LEU A 36 -6.46 1.30 -6.40
C LEU A 36 -6.59 0.47 -5.12
N VAL A 37 -5.79 0.78 -4.11
CA VAL A 37 -5.89 0.19 -2.77
C VAL A 37 -6.74 1.11 -1.89
N ALA A 38 -7.89 0.62 -1.42
CA ALA A 38 -8.72 1.33 -0.45
C ALA A 38 -8.13 1.16 0.96
N ALA A 39 -7.67 2.25 1.57
CA ALA A 39 -7.13 2.23 2.94
C ALA A 39 -8.27 2.16 3.96
N THR A 40 -8.58 0.95 4.43
CA THR A 40 -9.78 0.60 5.23
C THR A 40 -9.64 0.85 6.72
N LYS A 41 -8.48 1.35 7.17
CA LYS A 41 -8.22 1.64 8.59
C LYS A 41 -9.31 2.49 9.22
N MET A 42 -9.68 2.15 10.46
CA MET A 42 -10.71 2.86 11.26
C MET A 42 -12.12 2.87 10.64
N ASN A 43 -12.40 1.99 9.71
CA ASN A 43 -13.73 1.74 9.19
C ASN A 43 -14.19 0.35 9.63
N ASP A 44 -15.47 0.20 9.93
CA ASP A 44 -16.08 -1.08 10.30
C ASP A 44 -16.24 -2.01 9.08
N ALA A 45 -16.59 -3.27 9.34
CA ALA A 45 -16.76 -4.29 8.32
C ALA A 45 -17.84 -3.93 7.31
N GLU A 46 -18.95 -3.32 7.75
CA GLU A 46 -20.07 -2.94 6.90
C GLU A 46 -19.66 -1.87 5.87
N ARG A 47 -18.87 -0.87 6.29
CA ARG A 47 -18.34 0.16 5.38
C ARG A 47 -17.34 -0.41 4.38
N VAL A 48 -16.51 -1.35 4.81
CA VAL A 48 -15.55 -2.02 3.92
C VAL A 48 -16.29 -2.83 2.85
N GLN A 49 -17.29 -3.62 3.25
CA GLN A 49 -18.11 -4.39 2.31
C GLN A 49 -18.86 -3.49 1.33
N ALA A 50 -19.46 -2.37 1.80
CA ALA A 50 -20.13 -1.42 0.92
C ALA A 50 -19.18 -0.78 -0.11
N ALA A 51 -17.91 -0.56 0.25
CA ALA A 51 -16.91 -0.09 -0.71
C ALA A 51 -16.55 -1.17 -1.76
N ILE A 52 -16.45 -2.42 -1.34
CA ILE A 52 -16.20 -3.58 -2.24
C ILE A 52 -17.37 -3.76 -3.22
N GLU A 53 -18.60 -3.70 -2.72
CA GLU A 53 -19.82 -3.74 -3.56
C GLU A 53 -19.83 -2.61 -4.61
N ALA A 54 -19.30 -1.43 -4.26
CA ALA A 54 -19.21 -0.28 -5.15
C ALA A 54 -18.06 -0.36 -6.18
N GLY A 55 -17.18 -1.38 -6.09
CA GLY A 55 -16.14 -1.62 -7.09
C GLY A 55 -14.70 -1.65 -6.56
N ILE A 56 -14.47 -1.48 -5.26
CA ILE A 56 -13.12 -1.70 -4.69
C ILE A 56 -12.74 -3.17 -4.86
N ARG A 57 -11.50 -3.40 -5.33
CA ARG A 57 -10.95 -4.74 -5.56
C ARG A 57 -9.75 -5.05 -4.66
N VAL A 58 -9.16 -4.04 -4.06
CA VAL A 58 -8.03 -4.20 -3.13
C VAL A 58 -8.24 -3.37 -1.88
N CYS A 59 -8.18 -4.02 -0.73
CA CYS A 59 -8.27 -3.40 0.60
C CYS A 59 -6.90 -3.36 1.25
N GLY A 60 -6.54 -2.24 1.88
CA GLY A 60 -5.29 -2.06 2.60
C GLY A 60 -5.50 -1.73 4.07
N GLU A 61 -4.95 -2.54 4.97
CA GLU A 61 -5.02 -2.30 6.41
C GLU A 61 -3.72 -1.77 6.99
N ASN A 62 -3.86 -0.91 8.00
CA ASN A 62 -2.73 -0.30 8.67
C ASN A 62 -2.41 -0.92 10.03
N ARG A 63 -3.35 -1.63 10.66
CA ARG A 63 -3.22 -2.19 12.00
C ARG A 63 -3.60 -3.67 12.01
N VAL A 64 -2.72 -4.49 12.57
CA VAL A 64 -2.92 -5.95 12.60
C VAL A 64 -4.18 -6.33 13.38
N GLN A 65 -4.49 -5.63 14.48
CA GLN A 65 -5.68 -5.90 15.26
C GLN A 65 -6.96 -5.64 14.46
N GLU A 66 -7.06 -4.46 13.82
CA GLU A 66 -8.20 -4.11 12.97
C GLU A 66 -8.36 -5.11 11.82
N LEU A 67 -7.23 -5.53 11.22
CA LEU A 67 -7.25 -6.56 10.17
C LEU A 67 -7.84 -7.86 10.68
N GLN A 68 -7.40 -8.35 11.85
CA GLN A 68 -7.90 -9.61 12.40
C GLN A 68 -9.41 -9.55 12.71
N GLU A 69 -9.85 -8.49 13.40
CA GLU A 69 -11.25 -8.29 13.76
C GLU A 69 -12.18 -8.26 12.54
N LYS A 70 -11.78 -7.54 11.49
CA LYS A 70 -12.53 -7.45 10.24
C LYS A 70 -12.45 -8.73 9.41
N TYR A 71 -11.30 -9.41 9.43
CA TYR A 71 -11.12 -10.70 8.75
C TYR A 71 -12.06 -11.77 9.31
N GLU A 72 -12.23 -11.82 10.64
CA GLU A 72 -13.17 -12.72 11.30
C GLU A 72 -14.64 -12.39 10.97
N GLN A 73 -14.93 -11.17 10.55
CA GLN A 73 -16.26 -10.72 10.10
C GLN A 73 -16.46 -10.85 8.58
N ASN A 74 -15.52 -11.48 7.86
CA ASN A 74 -15.52 -11.59 6.38
C ASN A 74 -15.63 -10.24 5.65
N ALA A 75 -15.10 -9.17 6.27
CA ALA A 75 -15.21 -7.79 5.75
C ALA A 75 -14.52 -7.58 4.40
N TYR A 76 -13.61 -8.45 4.02
CA TYR A 76 -12.81 -8.34 2.80
C TYR A 76 -13.28 -9.28 1.68
N ASP A 77 -14.38 -10.00 1.87
CA ASP A 77 -14.87 -10.94 0.86
C ASP A 77 -15.16 -10.22 -0.47
N GLY A 78 -14.60 -10.75 -1.55
CA GLY A 78 -14.69 -10.15 -2.88
C GLY A 78 -13.60 -9.13 -3.24
N ALA A 79 -12.63 -8.90 -2.32
CA ALA A 79 -11.46 -8.07 -2.57
C ALA A 79 -10.16 -8.73 -2.09
N ASP A 80 -9.06 -8.36 -2.71
CA ASP A 80 -7.72 -8.70 -2.24
C ASP A 80 -7.36 -7.90 -0.98
N LEU A 81 -6.72 -8.56 0.00
CA LEU A 81 -6.33 -7.93 1.26
C LEU A 81 -4.82 -7.75 1.33
N GLN A 82 -4.39 -6.51 1.52
CA GLN A 82 -2.99 -6.14 1.66
C GLN A 82 -2.72 -5.42 2.98
N PHE A 83 -1.50 -5.51 3.49
CA PHE A 83 -1.07 -4.76 4.66
C PHE A 83 -0.19 -3.57 4.24
N ILE A 84 -0.59 -2.37 4.66
CA ILE A 84 0.02 -1.11 4.23
C ILE A 84 0.51 -0.22 5.39
N GLY A 85 0.42 -0.69 6.62
CA GLY A 85 0.84 0.05 7.81
C GLY A 85 2.17 -0.41 8.39
N THR A 86 2.71 0.30 9.35
CA THR A 86 3.95 -0.09 10.03
C THR A 86 3.79 -1.45 10.73
N LEU A 87 4.62 -2.41 10.35
CA LEU A 87 4.56 -3.78 10.86
C LEU A 87 5.66 -4.04 11.89
N GLN A 88 5.25 -4.45 13.08
CA GLN A 88 6.19 -4.96 14.10
C GLN A 88 6.44 -6.45 13.87
N THR A 89 7.69 -6.91 14.10
CA THR A 89 8.11 -8.30 13.86
C THR A 89 7.27 -9.33 14.64
N ASN A 90 6.89 -9.02 15.88
CA ASN A 90 6.05 -9.90 16.71
C ASN A 90 4.61 -10.04 16.19
N LYS A 91 4.18 -9.20 15.25
CA LYS A 91 2.85 -9.22 14.64
C LYS A 91 2.82 -9.93 13.28
N VAL A 92 3.96 -10.20 12.66
CA VAL A 92 4.07 -10.85 11.35
C VAL A 92 3.24 -12.13 11.26
N LYS A 93 3.30 -12.98 12.29
CA LYS A 93 2.56 -14.26 12.37
C LYS A 93 1.04 -14.14 12.14
N TYR A 94 0.46 -12.99 12.36
CA TYR A 94 -0.98 -12.77 12.17
C TYR A 94 -1.38 -12.40 10.73
N LEU A 95 -0.40 -12.04 9.90
CA LEU A 95 -0.62 -11.61 8.51
C LEU A 95 -0.36 -12.73 7.50
N ILE A 96 0.66 -13.56 7.72
CA ILE A 96 1.06 -14.59 6.76
C ILE A 96 -0.10 -15.56 6.50
N GLY A 97 -0.40 -15.78 5.21
CA GLY A 97 -1.52 -16.59 4.76
C GLY A 97 -2.91 -15.90 4.82
N LYS A 98 -2.96 -14.62 5.25
CA LYS A 98 -4.19 -13.82 5.24
C LYS A 98 -4.12 -12.66 4.24
N VAL A 99 -2.94 -12.10 4.04
CA VAL A 99 -2.73 -10.98 3.10
C VAL A 99 -1.94 -11.47 1.89
N SER A 100 -2.31 -10.98 0.72
CA SER A 100 -1.58 -11.26 -0.52
C SER A 100 -0.25 -10.51 -0.58
N LEU A 101 -0.21 -9.28 -0.07
CA LEU A 101 0.95 -8.38 -0.18
C LEU A 101 1.17 -7.62 1.13
N ILE A 102 2.42 -7.57 1.59
CA ILE A 102 2.87 -6.68 2.68
C ILE A 102 3.69 -5.55 2.04
N GLN A 103 3.14 -4.33 2.01
CA GLN A 103 3.76 -3.20 1.32
C GLN A 103 4.84 -2.46 2.13
N SER A 104 4.88 -2.66 3.44
CA SER A 104 5.62 -1.82 4.40
C SER A 104 6.86 -2.50 4.99
N VAL A 105 7.64 -3.19 4.13
CA VAL A 105 8.88 -3.84 4.59
C VAL A 105 10.02 -2.83 4.59
N GLY A 106 10.16 -2.10 5.69
CA GLY A 106 11.11 -1.00 5.85
C GLY A 106 12.47 -1.38 6.43
N SER A 107 12.80 -2.67 6.58
CA SER A 107 14.12 -3.13 7.03
C SER A 107 14.38 -4.57 6.65
N VAL A 108 15.66 -4.93 6.52
CA VAL A 108 16.09 -6.32 6.30
C VAL A 108 15.61 -7.21 7.47
N HIS A 109 15.72 -6.74 8.71
CA HIS A 109 15.27 -7.48 9.90
C HIS A 109 13.78 -7.86 9.83
N LEU A 110 12.93 -6.93 9.40
CA LEU A 110 11.49 -7.21 9.20
C LEU A 110 11.29 -8.21 8.06
N GLY A 111 11.97 -8.05 6.93
CA GLY A 111 11.91 -8.99 5.81
C GLY A 111 12.31 -10.40 6.22
N GLU A 112 13.38 -10.56 7.00
CA GLU A 112 13.81 -11.86 7.54
C GLU A 112 12.77 -12.48 8.50
N ALA A 113 12.12 -11.67 9.33
CA ALA A 113 11.04 -12.15 10.19
C ALA A 113 9.82 -12.64 9.38
N ILE A 114 9.48 -11.94 8.29
CA ILE A 114 8.42 -12.36 7.35
C ILE A 114 8.83 -13.67 6.66
N ALA A 115 10.06 -13.74 6.14
CA ALA A 115 10.60 -14.95 5.49
C ALA A 115 10.51 -16.18 6.41
N LYS A 116 10.96 -16.04 7.65
CA LYS A 116 10.93 -17.11 8.64
C LYS A 116 9.52 -17.61 8.93
N GLU A 117 8.56 -16.72 9.09
CA GLU A 117 7.17 -17.12 9.34
C GLU A 117 6.50 -17.71 8.10
N ALA A 118 6.80 -17.19 6.91
CA ALA A 118 6.31 -17.73 5.63
C ALA A 118 6.86 -19.15 5.38
N GLU A 119 8.16 -19.36 5.59
CA GLU A 119 8.80 -20.68 5.50
C GLU A 119 8.15 -21.69 6.45
N LYS A 120 7.94 -21.29 7.71
CA LYS A 120 7.27 -22.13 8.72
C LYS A 120 5.87 -22.56 8.30
N ARG A 121 5.17 -21.75 7.50
CA ARG A 121 3.84 -22.04 6.98
C ARG A 121 3.83 -22.70 5.60
N GLY A 122 4.98 -22.87 4.99
CA GLY A 122 5.11 -23.46 3.65
C GLY A 122 4.55 -22.56 2.54
N VAL A 123 4.57 -21.23 2.71
CA VAL A 123 4.06 -20.28 1.72
C VAL A 123 5.18 -19.34 1.26
N CYS A 124 5.02 -18.76 0.08
CA CYS A 124 5.81 -17.64 -0.39
C CYS A 124 4.99 -16.35 -0.20
N GLN A 125 5.55 -15.36 0.50
CA GLN A 125 4.87 -14.10 0.79
C GLN A 125 5.38 -13.00 -0.13
N ASP A 126 4.46 -12.37 -0.86
CA ASP A 126 4.72 -11.19 -1.66
C ASP A 126 4.94 -9.97 -0.75
N ILE A 127 5.98 -9.19 -1.05
CA ILE A 127 6.33 -7.99 -0.29
C ILE A 127 6.70 -6.83 -1.22
N LEU A 128 6.49 -5.59 -0.74
CA LEU A 128 7.17 -4.40 -1.27
C LEU A 128 8.17 -3.89 -0.24
N LEU A 129 9.30 -3.38 -0.73
CA LEU A 129 10.25 -2.71 0.13
C LEU A 129 9.83 -1.25 0.30
N GLU A 130 9.63 -0.84 1.55
CA GLU A 130 9.33 0.55 1.90
C GLU A 130 10.61 1.37 1.87
N VAL A 131 10.61 2.44 1.06
CA VAL A 131 11.75 3.34 0.88
C VAL A 131 11.48 4.68 1.57
N ASN A 132 12.38 5.10 2.45
CA ASN A 132 12.37 6.41 3.08
C ASN A 132 12.97 7.46 2.12
N ILE A 133 12.22 7.78 1.07
CA ILE A 133 12.68 8.67 0.01
C ILE A 133 12.93 10.10 0.52
N GLY A 134 12.25 10.50 1.58
CA GLY A 134 12.45 11.81 2.22
C GLY A 134 13.65 11.89 3.15
N ARG A 135 14.30 10.77 3.44
CA ARG A 135 15.44 10.67 4.38
C ARG A 135 15.14 11.27 5.75
N GLU A 136 13.88 11.15 6.20
CA GLU A 136 13.45 11.64 7.50
C GLU A 136 13.77 10.59 8.58
N ALA A 137 14.63 10.95 9.56
CA ALA A 137 15.09 10.02 10.60
C ALA A 137 13.96 9.44 11.47
N ALA A 138 12.81 10.11 11.56
CA ALA A 138 11.64 9.66 12.32
C ALA A 138 10.69 8.75 11.55
N LYS A 139 10.92 8.53 10.25
CA LYS A 139 10.05 7.68 9.42
C LYS A 139 10.63 6.29 9.20
N SER A 140 9.73 5.32 9.01
CA SER A 140 10.07 3.98 8.56
C SER A 140 10.57 3.98 7.11
N GLY A 141 11.16 2.88 6.70
CA GLY A 141 11.64 2.66 5.35
C GLY A 141 13.17 2.58 5.27
N LEU A 142 13.62 1.84 4.26
CA LEU A 142 15.04 1.72 3.92
C LEU A 142 15.53 3.04 3.30
N PRO A 143 16.69 3.56 3.70
CA PRO A 143 17.35 4.61 2.93
C PRO A 143 17.56 4.14 1.48
N PRO A 144 17.40 5.00 0.46
CA PRO A 144 17.62 4.60 -0.94
C PRO A 144 18.98 3.95 -1.19
N GLU A 145 20.02 4.41 -0.51
CA GLU A 145 21.39 3.90 -0.57
C GLU A 145 21.57 2.47 -0.02
N GLU A 146 20.72 2.03 0.90
CA GLU A 146 20.73 0.69 1.48
C GLU A 146 19.86 -0.31 0.73
N LEU A 147 19.03 0.16 -0.22
CA LEU A 147 18.01 -0.64 -0.88
C LEU A 147 18.61 -1.81 -1.68
N HIS A 148 19.74 -1.59 -2.37
CA HIS A 148 20.42 -2.64 -3.12
C HIS A 148 20.85 -3.80 -2.21
N ASP A 149 21.51 -3.50 -1.10
CA ASP A 149 21.98 -4.51 -0.14
C ASP A 149 20.80 -5.24 0.52
N ALA A 150 19.70 -4.54 0.78
CA ALA A 150 18.48 -5.14 1.30
C ALA A 150 17.88 -6.12 0.29
N ILE A 151 17.80 -5.75 -0.99
CA ILE A 151 17.30 -6.63 -2.06
C ILE A 151 18.17 -7.88 -2.15
N VAL A 152 19.50 -7.75 -2.21
CA VAL A 152 20.41 -8.89 -2.29
C VAL A 152 20.20 -9.86 -1.12
N LYS A 153 20.05 -9.35 0.11
CA LYS A 153 19.84 -10.18 1.30
C LYS A 153 18.47 -10.87 1.29
N LEU A 154 17.41 -10.16 0.90
CA LEU A 154 16.05 -10.67 0.98
C LEU A 154 15.68 -11.54 -0.23
N SER A 155 16.19 -11.27 -1.41
CA SER A 155 15.98 -12.11 -2.60
C SER A 155 16.53 -13.53 -2.45
N ALA A 156 17.52 -13.73 -1.60
CA ALA A 156 18.02 -15.06 -1.25
C ALA A 156 17.04 -15.90 -0.42
N LYS A 157 15.94 -15.32 0.09
CA LYS A 157 14.92 -16.01 0.90
C LYS A 157 13.82 -16.56 0.01
N ARG A 158 13.81 -17.85 -0.27
CA ARG A 158 12.84 -18.52 -1.17
C ARG A 158 11.37 -18.40 -0.73
N SER A 159 11.13 -18.08 0.54
CA SER A 159 9.78 -17.84 1.10
C SER A 159 9.31 -16.39 0.97
N LEU A 160 10.10 -15.53 0.30
CA LEU A 160 9.73 -14.16 -0.07
C LEU A 160 9.72 -13.99 -1.57
N HIS A 161 8.85 -13.11 -2.04
CA HIS A 161 8.87 -12.58 -3.38
C HIS A 161 8.78 -11.06 -3.34
N ILE A 162 9.83 -10.37 -3.77
CA ILE A 162 9.85 -8.91 -3.80
C ILE A 162 9.14 -8.46 -5.08
N ARG A 163 7.97 -7.83 -4.93
CA ARG A 163 7.11 -7.38 -6.04
C ARG A 163 7.25 -5.90 -6.39
N GLY A 164 8.20 -5.21 -5.77
CA GLY A 164 8.43 -3.80 -6.06
C GLY A 164 8.70 -2.94 -4.84
N LEU A 165 8.40 -1.65 -4.96
CA LEU A 165 8.69 -0.64 -3.96
C LEU A 165 7.44 0.09 -3.47
N MET A 166 7.51 0.58 -2.23
CA MET A 166 6.51 1.47 -1.64
C MET A 166 7.19 2.72 -1.05
N ALA A 167 6.54 3.86 -1.16
CA ALA A 167 6.98 5.07 -0.45
C ALA A 167 5.81 5.90 0.07
N ILE A 168 6.06 6.57 1.20
CA ILE A 168 5.23 7.65 1.75
C ILE A 168 6.11 8.88 1.87
N PRO A 169 6.13 9.76 0.86
CA PRO A 169 6.93 10.98 0.90
C PRO A 169 6.59 11.87 2.10
N PRO A 170 7.47 12.80 2.47
CA PRO A 170 7.13 13.89 3.38
C PRO A 170 5.87 14.63 2.92
N VAL A 171 5.13 15.20 3.86
CA VAL A 171 4.05 16.13 3.50
C VAL A 171 4.71 17.35 2.85
N ALA A 172 4.48 17.54 1.56
CA ALA A 172 5.06 18.67 0.84
C ALA A 172 4.38 19.98 1.25
N ASP A 173 5.15 21.05 1.33
CA ASP A 173 4.61 22.42 1.28
C ASP A 173 3.87 22.62 -0.06
N GLU A 174 2.87 23.51 -0.08
CA GLU A 174 2.05 23.80 -1.27
C GLU A 174 2.85 24.11 -2.55
N LYS A 175 4.13 24.44 -2.40
CA LYS A 175 5.05 24.81 -3.49
C LYS A 175 6.03 23.72 -3.89
N THR A 176 6.41 22.83 -2.99
CA THR A 176 7.29 21.68 -3.27
C THR A 176 6.46 20.43 -3.46
N LYS A 177 5.86 20.32 -4.60
CA LYS A 177 5.02 19.20 -4.97
C LYS A 177 5.76 17.89 -4.71
N ASN A 178 5.07 16.91 -4.15
CA ASN A 178 5.54 15.51 -4.01
C ASN A 178 6.08 14.91 -5.33
N SER A 179 5.88 15.60 -6.46
CA SER A 179 6.38 15.19 -7.78
C SER A 179 7.88 14.88 -7.81
N ASN A 180 8.72 15.64 -7.07
CA ASN A 180 10.16 15.36 -7.02
C ASN A 180 10.46 14.02 -6.36
N TYR A 181 9.82 13.73 -5.22
CA TYR A 181 9.96 12.44 -4.54
C TYR A 181 9.39 11.29 -5.38
N PHE A 182 8.26 11.50 -6.05
CA PHE A 182 7.69 10.49 -6.94
C PHE A 182 8.58 10.21 -8.16
N THR A 183 9.19 11.25 -8.73
CA THR A 183 10.15 11.09 -9.84
C THR A 183 11.41 10.38 -9.36
N GLU A 184 11.95 10.72 -8.19
CA GLU A 184 13.11 10.01 -7.61
C GLU A 184 12.78 8.54 -7.35
N MET A 185 11.59 8.25 -6.76
CA MET A 185 11.13 6.86 -6.56
C MET A 185 10.98 6.09 -7.87
N ARG A 186 10.47 6.74 -8.92
CA ARG A 186 10.39 6.12 -10.25
C ARG A 186 11.76 5.78 -10.80
N GLN A 187 12.75 6.67 -10.62
CA GLN A 187 14.12 6.39 -11.06
C GLN A 187 14.71 5.21 -10.30
N VAL A 188 14.59 5.18 -8.97
CA VAL A 188 15.03 4.06 -8.12
C VAL A 188 14.39 2.74 -8.57
N PHE A 189 13.09 2.76 -8.86
CA PHE A 189 12.36 1.60 -9.36
C PHE A 189 12.93 1.09 -10.71
N ILE A 190 13.18 2.00 -11.65
CA ILE A 190 13.76 1.67 -12.96
C ILE A 190 15.17 1.10 -12.80
N ASP A 191 16.00 1.69 -11.94
CA ASP A 191 17.36 1.24 -11.69
C ASP A 191 17.43 -0.19 -11.15
N ILE A 192 16.42 -0.59 -10.34
CA ILE A 192 16.31 -1.97 -9.85
C ILE A 192 15.76 -2.89 -10.95
N LEU A 193 14.73 -2.45 -11.69
CA LEU A 193 14.12 -3.23 -12.78
C LEU A 193 15.15 -3.66 -13.84
N THR A 194 16.18 -2.85 -14.07
CA THR A 194 17.25 -3.18 -15.03
C THR A 194 18.22 -4.25 -14.53
N LYS A 195 18.21 -4.58 -13.24
CA LYS A 195 19.05 -5.59 -12.61
C LYS A 195 18.26 -6.90 -12.48
N LYS A 196 18.95 -8.01 -12.60
CA LYS A 196 18.35 -9.33 -12.40
C LYS A 196 18.69 -9.85 -11.01
N TYR A 197 17.66 -10.13 -10.23
CA TYR A 197 17.75 -10.78 -8.94
C TYR A 197 16.80 -11.99 -8.92
N ASP A 198 17.15 -13.03 -8.17
CA ASP A 198 16.24 -14.13 -7.92
C ASP A 198 15.09 -13.66 -7.02
N ASN A 199 13.87 -14.15 -7.23
CA ASN A 199 12.68 -13.80 -6.43
C ASN A 199 12.35 -12.28 -6.37
N VAL A 200 12.66 -11.54 -7.43
CA VAL A 200 12.36 -10.11 -7.53
C VAL A 200 11.70 -9.80 -8.87
N ASP A 201 10.46 -9.36 -8.83
CA ASP A 201 9.74 -8.79 -9.95
C ASP A 201 9.32 -7.36 -9.58
N MET A 202 9.69 -6.40 -10.41
CA MET A 202 9.36 -4.99 -10.17
C MET A 202 8.00 -4.64 -10.78
N ASP A 203 6.94 -5.27 -10.26
CA ASP A 203 5.57 -5.11 -10.77
C ASP A 203 4.89 -3.86 -10.22
N TYR A 204 5.18 -3.50 -8.95
CA TYR A 204 4.44 -2.47 -8.26
C TYR A 204 5.34 -1.32 -7.77
N LEU A 205 4.97 -0.11 -8.17
CA LEU A 205 5.44 1.13 -7.57
C LEU A 205 4.28 1.77 -6.81
N SER A 206 4.21 1.46 -5.51
CA SER A 206 3.14 1.90 -4.62
C SER A 206 3.48 3.24 -3.99
N MET A 207 2.88 4.32 -4.48
CA MET A 207 3.02 5.67 -3.94
C MET A 207 1.81 6.52 -4.33
N GLY A 208 1.56 7.59 -3.58
CA GLY A 208 0.39 8.46 -3.76
C GLY A 208 -0.79 8.05 -2.89
N MET A 209 -1.42 9.06 -2.31
CA MET A 209 -2.57 8.96 -1.41
C MET A 209 -3.68 9.92 -1.83
N THR A 210 -4.71 10.10 -1.00
CA THR A 210 -5.90 10.91 -1.30
C THR A 210 -5.60 12.29 -1.94
N ASN A 211 -4.52 12.96 -1.55
CA ASN A 211 -4.26 14.34 -1.97
C ASN A 211 -3.28 14.45 -3.15
N ASP A 212 -2.62 13.36 -3.54
CA ASP A 212 -1.51 13.42 -4.50
C ASP A 212 -1.43 12.20 -5.44
N PHE A 213 -2.43 11.30 -5.41
CA PHE A 213 -2.38 10.09 -6.22
C PHE A 213 -2.38 10.37 -7.73
N GLU A 214 -3.06 11.44 -8.19
CA GLU A 214 -3.03 11.81 -9.61
C GLU A 214 -1.61 12.22 -10.03
N THR A 215 -0.91 12.98 -9.19
CA THR A 215 0.49 13.35 -9.42
C THR A 215 1.40 12.09 -9.38
N ALA A 216 1.15 11.18 -8.44
CA ALA A 216 1.91 9.93 -8.35
C ALA A 216 1.73 9.07 -9.61
N ILE A 217 0.51 8.95 -10.14
CA ILE A 217 0.23 8.24 -11.40
C ILE A 217 0.97 8.89 -12.57
N ALA A 218 0.93 10.21 -12.67
CA ALA A 218 1.67 10.96 -13.70
C ALA A 218 3.19 10.74 -13.61
N CYS A 219 3.73 10.52 -12.39
CA CYS A 219 5.13 10.19 -12.15
C CYS A 219 5.44 8.69 -12.26
N GLY A 220 4.48 7.85 -12.65
CA GLY A 220 4.68 6.44 -12.94
C GLY A 220 4.28 5.45 -11.84
N ALA A 221 3.58 5.88 -10.77
CA ALA A 221 2.93 4.95 -9.84
C ALA A 221 1.95 4.05 -10.60
N ASN A 222 1.92 2.77 -10.25
CA ASN A 222 0.88 1.85 -10.72
C ASN A 222 0.07 1.22 -9.58
N MET A 223 0.34 1.66 -8.34
CA MET A 223 -0.46 1.34 -7.18
C MET A 223 -0.62 2.60 -6.32
N VAL A 224 -1.86 2.96 -5.98
CA VAL A 224 -2.18 4.14 -5.18
C VAL A 224 -3.05 3.75 -3.97
N ARG A 225 -2.91 4.45 -2.84
CA ARG A 225 -3.57 4.09 -1.58
C ARG A 225 -4.49 5.22 -1.12
N VAL A 226 -5.78 5.05 -1.28
CA VAL A 226 -6.78 6.10 -1.04
C VAL A 226 -7.68 5.73 0.12
N GLY A 227 -7.76 6.58 1.12
CA GLY A 227 -8.62 6.39 2.31
C GLY A 227 -9.70 7.44 2.42
N THR A 228 -9.32 8.66 2.79
CA THR A 228 -10.27 9.74 3.13
C THR A 228 -11.18 10.12 1.96
N ALA A 229 -10.74 10.05 0.72
CA ALA A 229 -11.60 10.32 -0.43
C ALA A 229 -12.68 9.24 -0.62
N ILE A 230 -12.45 8.00 -0.19
CA ILE A 230 -13.41 6.90 -0.23
C ILE A 230 -14.33 6.94 1.00
N PHE A 231 -13.76 6.90 2.19
CA PHE A 231 -14.52 6.69 3.42
C PHE A 231 -15.00 7.99 4.10
N GLY A 232 -14.58 9.15 3.59
CA GLY A 232 -14.91 10.46 4.15
C GLY A 232 -13.93 10.93 5.22
N LYS A 233 -14.08 12.19 5.63
CA LYS A 233 -13.32 12.75 6.75
C LYS A 233 -13.73 12.06 8.05
N ARG A 234 -12.75 11.73 8.87
CA ARG A 234 -12.98 11.12 10.18
C ARG A 234 -13.71 12.11 11.08
N PRO A 235 -14.75 11.68 11.81
CA PRO A 235 -15.17 12.46 12.96
C PRO A 235 -13.97 12.49 13.93
N TYR A 236 -13.44 13.67 14.18
CA TYR A 236 -12.45 13.85 15.24
C TYR A 236 -13.15 13.45 16.55
N GLN A 237 -12.81 12.30 17.11
CA GLN A 237 -13.04 12.09 18.53
C GLN A 237 -12.09 13.06 19.23
N ILE A 238 -12.64 14.18 19.71
CA ILE A 238 -12.00 15.00 20.73
C ILE A 238 -11.93 14.06 21.93
N VAL A 239 -10.78 13.41 22.12
CA VAL A 239 -10.45 12.81 23.41
C VAL A 239 -10.21 14.01 24.30
N SER A 240 -11.24 14.40 25.07
CA SER A 240 -11.10 15.36 26.14
C SER A 240 -10.04 14.85 27.11
N PRO A 241 -9.16 15.74 27.63
CA PRO A 241 -8.01 15.40 28.46
C PRO A 241 -8.42 14.71 29.77
#